data_2204838959bb46024b244f7b4ff721bd
#
_entry.id   2204838959bb46024b244f7b4ff721bd
#
_cell.length_a   1.000
_cell.length_b   1.000
_cell.length_c   1.000
_cell.angle_alpha   90.00
_cell.angle_beta   90.00
_cell.angle_gamma   90.00
#
_symmetry.space_group_name_H-M   'P 1'
#
loop_
_entity.id
_entity.type
_entity.pdbx_description
1 polymer ?
#
loop_
_entity_poly.entity_id
_entity_poly.type
_entity_poly.pdbx_seq_one_letter_code
_entity_poly.pdbx_strand_id
1 'polypeptide(L)'
;MPFNPKRTVERFLKKNPDVYTIVVTGAYGRKSAIRALGLILGQVATVTMGVNPKIIPDVAIFDYKSSADFPDFEPDVVVVTSCRIDEQAERFFGLANKAGAVFVNFNDVAQHFATHLKNPEVTTYGDELPAHYYFENHDFSLEGYEGDFVNPEREHIPAKIRILGEHNIRPITMAVAVAKYFGMDRKDILKGVADITPLHGRMSPARGLHGSIIIDDSSYISVDAVHNGIKTIEQLESSAKMVITDNAQKVNTLDMGLLTDVVILGEKPKGEPEHPKVHYFDNELDLIHYVGTRLEPDGIVLLEIPLPEIIQSYLW
;
A
#
# COMPACT_ATOMS: atom_id res chain seq x y z
N MET A 1 18.07 -28.13 12.46
CA MET A 1 17.38 -27.41 13.53
C MET A 1 16.23 -26.63 12.89
N PRO A 2 15.04 -26.62 13.47
CA PRO A 2 13.95 -25.82 12.91
C PRO A 2 14.34 -24.33 12.91
N PHE A 3 13.96 -23.64 11.84
CA PHE A 3 14.19 -22.21 11.70
C PHE A 3 13.46 -21.47 12.83
N ASN A 4 14.19 -20.69 13.62
CA ASN A 4 13.64 -19.87 14.70
C ASN A 4 13.90 -18.39 14.37
N PRO A 5 12.88 -17.66 13.88
CA PRO A 5 13.02 -16.27 13.45
C PRO A 5 13.52 -15.36 14.58
N LYS A 6 13.00 -15.54 15.80
CA LYS A 6 13.42 -14.77 16.99
C LYS A 6 14.91 -14.84 17.25
N ARG A 7 15.47 -16.06 17.32
CA ARG A 7 16.92 -16.28 17.52
C ARG A 7 17.77 -15.72 16.38
N THR A 8 17.21 -15.71 15.17
CA THR A 8 17.91 -15.18 13.98
C THR A 8 18.06 -13.67 14.10
N VAL A 9 17.00 -12.96 14.48
CA VAL A 9 17.04 -11.51 14.74
C VAL A 9 17.94 -11.18 15.91
N GLU A 10 17.86 -11.90 17.04
CA GLU A 10 18.75 -11.70 18.19
C GLU A 10 20.23 -11.81 17.82
N ARG A 11 20.61 -12.82 17.05
CA ARG A 11 22.00 -13.02 16.60
C ARG A 11 22.45 -11.91 15.65
N PHE A 12 21.54 -11.45 14.79
CA PHE A 12 21.82 -10.36 13.86
C PHE A 12 22.09 -9.06 14.63
N LEU A 13 21.23 -8.68 15.57
CA LEU A 13 21.39 -7.47 16.38
C LEU A 13 22.69 -7.52 17.22
N LYS A 14 23.01 -8.68 17.82
CA LYS A 14 24.27 -8.85 18.56
C LYS A 14 25.52 -8.70 17.68
N LYS A 15 25.44 -9.04 16.40
CA LYS A 15 26.57 -8.91 15.45
C LYS A 15 26.70 -7.50 14.89
N ASN A 16 25.63 -6.74 14.88
CA ASN A 16 25.54 -5.41 14.30
C ASN A 16 24.97 -4.43 15.35
N PRO A 17 25.72 -4.12 16.42
CA PRO A 17 25.20 -3.29 17.51
C PRO A 17 24.92 -1.84 17.13
N ASP A 18 25.58 -1.35 16.08
CA ASP A 18 25.46 0.03 15.61
C ASP A 18 24.44 0.19 14.45
N VAL A 19 23.71 -0.90 14.10
CA VAL A 19 22.70 -0.85 13.04
C VAL A 19 21.45 -0.12 13.53
N TYR A 20 20.99 0.87 12.77
CA TYR A 20 19.68 1.47 13.01
C TYR A 20 18.57 0.49 12.68
N THR A 21 17.63 0.36 13.61
CA THR A 21 16.54 -0.61 13.51
C THR A 21 15.20 0.08 13.31
N ILE A 22 14.52 -0.25 12.22
CA ILE A 22 13.16 0.19 11.93
C ILE A 22 12.24 -1.01 12.00
N VAL A 23 11.23 -0.97 12.85
CA VAL A 23 10.21 -2.01 12.94
C VAL A 23 8.90 -1.51 12.38
N VAL A 24 8.41 -2.17 11.34
CA VAL A 24 7.14 -1.86 10.69
C VAL A 24 6.08 -2.84 11.16
N THR A 25 4.99 -2.33 11.72
CA THR A 25 3.88 -3.12 12.26
C THR A 25 2.52 -2.59 11.78
N GLY A 26 1.47 -3.38 11.98
CA GLY A 26 0.10 -3.05 11.57
C GLY A 26 -0.62 -4.23 10.94
N ALA A 27 -1.93 -4.14 10.77
CA ALA A 27 -2.74 -5.18 10.14
C ALA A 27 -2.49 -5.25 8.62
N TYR A 28 -2.37 -4.12 7.95
CA TYR A 28 -2.13 -3.98 6.51
C TYR A 28 -1.12 -2.86 6.19
N GLY A 29 -0.70 -2.75 4.94
CA GLY A 29 0.21 -1.69 4.45
C GLY A 29 1.70 -1.92 4.74
N ARG A 30 2.09 -2.87 5.60
CA ARG A 30 3.49 -3.10 6.01
C ARG A 30 4.44 -3.32 4.84
N LYS A 31 4.08 -4.15 3.86
CA LYS A 31 4.95 -4.46 2.71
C LYS A 31 5.25 -3.22 1.86
N SER A 32 4.23 -2.39 1.62
CA SER A 32 4.39 -1.12 0.89
C SER A 32 5.26 -0.14 1.68
N ALA A 33 5.05 -0.06 3.01
CA ALA A 33 5.84 0.76 3.91
C ALA A 33 7.33 0.34 3.93
N ILE A 34 7.61 -0.96 4.09
CA ILE A 34 8.97 -1.51 4.08
C ILE A 34 9.66 -1.22 2.75
N ARG A 35 8.96 -1.39 1.64
CA ARG A 35 9.50 -1.11 0.31
C ARG A 35 9.81 0.38 0.12
N ALA A 36 8.90 1.27 0.51
CA ALA A 36 9.11 2.71 0.40
C ALA A 36 10.31 3.15 1.25
N LEU A 37 10.39 2.70 2.50
CA LEU A 37 11.56 2.92 3.37
C LEU A 37 12.85 2.42 2.73
N GLY A 38 12.85 1.19 2.22
CA GLY A 38 14.02 0.59 1.59
C GLY A 38 14.53 1.38 0.38
N LEU A 39 13.62 1.88 -0.47
CA LEU A 39 13.98 2.66 -1.66
C LEU A 39 14.45 4.08 -1.31
N ILE A 40 13.80 4.75 -0.36
CA ILE A 40 14.16 6.11 0.02
C ILE A 40 15.45 6.12 0.84
N LEU A 41 15.53 5.35 1.93
CA LEU A 41 16.74 5.29 2.77
C LEU A 41 17.92 4.68 2.02
N GLY A 42 17.67 3.78 1.08
CA GLY A 42 18.68 3.16 0.23
C GLY A 42 19.43 4.13 -0.68
N GLN A 43 18.98 5.39 -0.83
CA GLN A 43 19.73 6.41 -1.57
C GLN A 43 21.00 6.87 -0.84
N VAL A 44 21.05 6.74 0.49
CA VAL A 44 22.17 7.26 1.31
C VAL A 44 22.75 6.22 2.27
N ALA A 45 22.10 5.07 2.46
CA ALA A 45 22.49 4.05 3.42
C ALA A 45 22.39 2.64 2.84
N THR A 46 23.16 1.71 3.40
CA THR A 46 22.99 0.27 3.11
C THR A 46 21.82 -0.25 3.90
N VAL A 47 20.71 -0.57 3.24
CA VAL A 47 19.46 -1.02 3.88
C VAL A 47 19.23 -2.51 3.66
N THR A 48 18.81 -3.21 4.73
CA THR A 48 18.31 -4.59 4.61
C THR A 48 16.86 -4.70 5.04
N MET A 49 16.09 -5.51 4.30
CA MET A 49 14.73 -5.88 4.68
C MET A 49 14.77 -7.23 5.40
N GLY A 50 14.72 -7.18 6.73
CA GLY A 50 14.96 -8.34 7.58
C GLY A 50 16.43 -8.67 7.77
N VAL A 51 16.72 -9.91 8.17
CA VAL A 51 18.07 -10.40 8.42
C VAL A 51 18.75 -10.87 7.13
N ASN A 52 19.82 -10.19 6.74
CA ASN A 52 20.69 -10.66 5.67
C ASN A 52 22.11 -10.89 6.23
N PRO A 53 22.58 -12.16 6.37
CA PRO A 53 23.87 -12.45 6.96
C PRO A 53 25.08 -12.07 6.08
N LYS A 54 24.84 -11.72 4.82
CA LYS A 54 25.89 -11.36 3.84
C LYS A 54 26.14 -9.86 3.73
N ILE A 55 25.29 -9.05 4.37
CA ILE A 55 25.35 -7.59 4.28
C ILE A 55 25.53 -7.05 5.70
N ILE A 56 26.43 -6.10 5.86
CA ILE A 56 26.50 -5.26 7.08
C ILE A 56 25.70 -4.01 6.75
N PRO A 57 24.48 -3.85 7.28
CA PRO A 57 23.65 -2.72 6.95
C PRO A 57 23.90 -1.54 7.90
N ASP A 58 23.65 -0.35 7.40
CA ASP A 58 23.49 0.85 8.23
C ASP A 58 22.09 0.87 8.85
N VAL A 59 21.08 0.38 8.09
CA VAL A 59 19.66 0.32 8.53
C VAL A 59 19.08 -1.06 8.27
N ALA A 60 18.42 -1.64 9.27
CA ALA A 60 17.66 -2.88 9.15
C ALA A 60 16.16 -2.63 9.37
N ILE A 61 15.34 -2.98 8.38
CA ILE A 61 13.89 -2.83 8.44
C ILE A 61 13.25 -4.19 8.68
N PHE A 62 12.46 -4.31 9.73
CA PHE A 62 11.82 -5.56 10.13
C PHE A 62 10.29 -5.50 9.97
N ASP A 63 9.70 -6.55 9.38
CA ASP A 63 8.24 -6.77 9.33
C ASP A 63 7.79 -7.47 10.64
N TYR A 64 7.22 -6.70 11.55
CA TYR A 64 6.72 -7.24 12.83
C TYR A 64 5.27 -7.70 12.70
N LYS A 65 5.07 -9.00 12.73
CA LYS A 65 3.75 -9.64 12.69
C LYS A 65 3.26 -10.10 14.05
N SER A 66 4.16 -10.62 14.87
CA SER A 66 3.84 -11.12 16.21
C SER A 66 5.04 -11.06 17.15
N SER A 67 4.78 -10.99 18.44
CA SER A 67 5.82 -11.08 19.49
C SER A 67 6.49 -12.45 19.56
N ALA A 68 5.87 -13.50 19.01
CA ALA A 68 6.45 -14.84 18.98
C ALA A 68 7.68 -14.93 18.04
N ASP A 69 7.68 -14.11 16.98
CA ASP A 69 8.71 -14.11 15.96
C ASP A 69 9.83 -13.10 16.22
N PHE A 70 9.67 -12.26 17.25
CA PHE A 70 10.59 -11.16 17.53
C PHE A 70 11.20 -11.22 18.93
N PRO A 71 12.49 -10.85 19.10
CA PRO A 71 13.09 -10.67 20.41
C PRO A 71 12.51 -9.45 21.13
N ASP A 72 12.68 -9.40 22.43
CA ASP A 72 12.46 -8.18 23.19
C ASP A 72 13.71 -7.28 23.04
N PHE A 73 13.55 -6.12 22.41
CA PHE A 73 14.59 -5.12 22.20
C PHE A 73 13.97 -3.74 22.04
N GLU A 74 14.78 -2.72 22.08
CA GLU A 74 14.40 -1.31 21.90
C GLU A 74 14.76 -0.88 20.48
N PRO A 75 13.77 -0.78 19.55
CA PRO A 75 14.04 -0.32 18.20
C PRO A 75 14.28 1.19 18.16
N ASP A 76 15.09 1.67 17.22
CA ASP A 76 15.29 3.10 17.03
C ASP A 76 14.01 3.76 16.52
N VAL A 77 13.31 3.09 15.59
CA VAL A 77 12.06 3.59 15.00
C VAL A 77 11.02 2.48 14.95
N VAL A 78 9.78 2.81 15.33
CA VAL A 78 8.59 1.99 15.09
C VAL A 78 7.64 2.73 14.14
N VAL A 79 7.20 2.04 13.10
CA VAL A 79 6.18 2.49 12.16
C VAL A 79 4.92 1.68 12.35
N VAL A 80 3.80 2.34 12.62
CA VAL A 80 2.47 1.72 12.74
C VAL A 80 1.64 2.09 11.53
N THR A 81 1.46 1.14 10.61
CA THR A 81 0.75 1.37 9.34
C THR A 81 -0.78 1.33 9.49
N SER A 82 -1.26 0.52 10.42
CA SER A 82 -2.69 0.40 10.75
C SER A 82 -2.85 -0.28 12.10
N CYS A 83 -3.91 0.03 12.81
CA CYS A 83 -4.24 -0.63 14.07
C CYS A 83 -5.75 -0.81 14.16
N ARG A 84 -6.24 -2.05 14.20
CA ARG A 84 -7.61 -2.35 14.61
C ARG A 84 -7.66 -2.43 16.13
N ILE A 85 -8.78 -1.98 16.71
CA ILE A 85 -9.03 -1.91 18.15
C ILE A 85 -9.28 -3.34 18.68
N ASP A 86 -8.22 -4.13 18.81
CA ASP A 86 -8.30 -5.47 19.37
C ASP A 86 -6.98 -5.84 20.05
N GLU A 87 -6.85 -7.08 20.51
CA GLU A 87 -5.67 -7.62 21.22
C GLU A 87 -4.32 -7.36 20.51
N GLN A 88 -4.31 -7.00 19.23
CA GLN A 88 -3.09 -6.68 18.51
C GLN A 88 -2.55 -5.30 18.91
N ALA A 89 -3.42 -4.36 19.26
CA ALA A 89 -3.02 -3.01 19.64
C ALA A 89 -2.10 -3.02 20.88
N GLU A 90 -2.42 -3.77 21.92
CA GLU A 90 -1.61 -3.85 23.13
C GLU A 90 -0.18 -4.34 22.87
N ARG A 91 -0.01 -5.26 21.91
CA ARG A 91 1.31 -5.80 21.53
C ARG A 91 2.16 -4.74 20.83
N PHE A 92 1.54 -3.89 20.04
CA PHE A 92 2.24 -2.78 19.36
C PHE A 92 2.63 -1.67 20.33
N PHE A 93 1.81 -1.40 21.34
CA PHE A 93 2.11 -0.42 22.38
C PHE A 93 3.39 -0.76 23.13
N GLY A 94 3.59 -2.03 23.51
CA GLY A 94 4.79 -2.47 24.20
C GLY A 94 6.07 -2.16 23.41
N LEU A 95 6.03 -2.38 22.09
CA LEU A 95 7.17 -2.10 21.22
C LEU A 95 7.35 -0.59 20.97
N ALA A 96 6.26 0.11 20.64
CA ALA A 96 6.28 1.54 20.36
C ALA A 96 6.72 2.39 21.57
N ASN A 97 6.34 2.00 22.79
CA ASN A 97 6.75 2.69 24.01
C ASN A 97 8.24 2.51 24.36
N LYS A 98 8.93 1.55 23.72
CA LYS A 98 10.37 1.31 23.88
C LYS A 98 11.19 1.92 22.75
N ALA A 99 10.56 2.37 21.69
CA ALA A 99 11.24 2.91 20.51
C ALA A 99 11.82 4.30 20.78
N GLY A 100 12.89 4.66 20.06
CA GLY A 100 13.42 6.02 20.02
C GLY A 100 12.43 7.00 19.44
N ALA A 101 11.77 6.65 18.32
CA ALA A 101 10.69 7.43 17.68
C ALA A 101 9.57 6.53 17.14
N VAL A 102 8.36 7.08 17.06
CA VAL A 102 7.17 6.35 16.57
C VAL A 102 6.48 7.14 15.46
N PHE A 103 6.24 6.48 14.33
CA PHE A 103 5.48 7.03 13.19
C PHE A 103 4.15 6.31 13.08
N VAL A 104 3.04 7.06 13.13
CA VAL A 104 1.69 6.51 13.24
C VAL A 104 0.82 7.02 12.09
N ASN A 105 0.12 6.09 11.42
CA ASN A 105 -0.89 6.45 10.43
C ASN A 105 -2.09 7.11 11.11
N PHE A 106 -2.28 8.40 10.86
CA PHE A 106 -3.34 9.21 11.44
C PHE A 106 -4.74 8.73 11.04
N ASN A 107 -4.93 8.33 9.79
CA ASN A 107 -6.23 7.94 9.26
C ASN A 107 -6.78 6.64 9.88
N ASP A 108 -5.86 5.70 10.21
CA ASP A 108 -6.27 4.36 10.66
C ASP A 108 -6.14 4.14 12.18
N VAL A 109 -5.41 5.02 12.90
CA VAL A 109 -4.96 4.68 14.25
C VAL A 109 -5.12 5.80 15.27
N ALA A 110 -5.22 7.05 14.83
CA ALA A 110 -4.71 8.19 15.57
C ALA A 110 -5.33 8.44 16.95
N GLN A 111 -6.63 8.42 17.11
CA GLN A 111 -7.21 8.94 18.37
C GLN A 111 -7.03 7.97 19.54
N HIS A 112 -7.22 6.69 19.32
CA HIS A 112 -7.14 5.69 20.38
C HIS A 112 -5.69 5.34 20.72
N PHE A 113 -4.83 5.24 19.70
CA PHE A 113 -3.43 4.88 19.86
C PHE A 113 -2.62 6.00 20.52
N ALA A 114 -2.83 7.24 20.13
CA ALA A 114 -2.10 8.38 20.69
C ALA A 114 -2.30 8.55 22.20
N THR A 115 -3.47 8.21 22.73
CA THR A 115 -3.76 8.30 24.17
C THR A 115 -3.05 7.25 25.02
N HIS A 116 -2.62 6.14 24.43
CA HIS A 116 -1.95 5.03 25.11
C HIS A 116 -0.44 5.01 24.90
N LEU A 117 0.09 5.78 23.92
CA LEU A 117 1.51 5.93 23.72
C LEU A 117 2.11 6.82 24.81
N LYS A 118 3.14 6.29 25.47
CA LYS A 118 3.96 7.03 26.44
C LYS A 118 5.24 7.56 25.82
N ASN A 119 5.49 7.27 24.55
CA ASN A 119 6.66 7.74 23.83
C ASN A 119 6.51 9.24 23.54
N PRO A 120 7.49 10.10 23.87
CA PRO A 120 7.43 11.53 23.60
C PRO A 120 7.65 11.88 22.12
N GLU A 121 8.30 11.02 21.36
CA GLU A 121 8.67 11.23 19.96
C GLU A 121 7.66 10.56 19.02
N VAL A 122 6.41 11.06 19.01
CA VAL A 122 5.35 10.57 18.14
C VAL A 122 5.11 11.50 16.97
N THR A 123 5.31 11.00 15.75
CA THR A 123 5.01 11.70 14.50
C THR A 123 3.85 11.01 13.81
N THR A 124 2.84 11.76 13.37
CA THR A 124 1.73 11.24 12.59
C THR A 124 1.93 11.50 11.10
N TYR A 125 1.45 10.58 10.26
CA TYR A 125 1.37 10.74 8.83
C TYR A 125 -0.02 10.34 8.33
N GLY A 126 -0.48 10.93 7.24
CA GLY A 126 -1.83 10.68 6.73
C GLY A 126 -2.09 11.31 5.38
N ASP A 127 -3.38 11.47 5.06
CA ASP A 127 -3.83 12.04 3.78
C ASP A 127 -3.87 13.58 3.83
N GLU A 128 -4.19 14.13 5.01
CA GLU A 128 -4.40 15.56 5.20
C GLU A 128 -4.17 15.97 6.67
N LEU A 129 -4.35 17.22 6.97
CA LEU A 129 -4.38 17.73 8.34
C LEU A 129 -5.47 17.01 9.19
N PRO A 130 -5.21 16.78 10.47
CA PRO A 130 -4.10 17.30 11.28
C PRO A 130 -2.86 16.38 11.35
N ALA A 131 -2.65 15.46 10.41
CA ALA A 131 -1.40 14.69 10.36
C ALA A 131 -0.18 15.63 10.26
N HIS A 132 0.93 15.24 10.92
CA HIS A 132 2.18 16.00 10.86
C HIS A 132 2.78 15.98 9.44
N TYR A 133 2.74 14.83 8.79
CA TYR A 133 3.16 14.65 7.40
C TYR A 133 1.99 14.20 6.56
N TYR A 134 1.75 14.86 5.43
CA TYR A 134 0.72 14.47 4.45
C TYR A 134 1.18 14.82 3.04
N PHE A 135 0.47 14.30 2.04
CA PHE A 135 0.68 14.63 0.65
C PHE A 135 -0.49 15.47 0.14
N GLU A 136 -0.20 16.69 -0.27
CA GLU A 136 -1.16 17.59 -0.89
C GLU A 136 -1.15 17.31 -2.40
N ASN A 137 -2.24 16.68 -2.88
CA ASN A 137 -2.39 16.35 -4.30
C ASN A 137 -2.82 17.58 -5.10
N HIS A 138 -2.10 17.90 -6.16
CA HIS A 138 -2.42 18.99 -7.08
C HIS A 138 -2.97 18.48 -8.40
N ASP A 139 -2.52 17.29 -8.86
CA ASP A 139 -2.96 16.68 -10.10
C ASP A 139 -2.86 15.16 -10.02
N PHE A 140 -3.79 14.47 -10.73
CA PHE A 140 -3.85 13.03 -10.79
C PHE A 140 -4.12 12.54 -12.21
N SER A 141 -3.34 11.58 -12.67
CA SER A 141 -3.46 10.95 -13.98
C SER A 141 -3.07 9.48 -13.93
N LEU A 142 -3.11 8.81 -15.09
CA LEU A 142 -2.56 7.44 -15.23
C LEU A 142 -1.07 7.33 -14.95
N GLU A 143 -0.34 8.44 -14.97
CA GLU A 143 1.08 8.48 -14.59
C GLU A 143 1.28 8.57 -13.06
N GLY A 144 0.21 8.75 -12.30
CA GLY A 144 0.23 8.89 -10.84
C GLY A 144 -0.19 10.27 -10.36
N TYR A 145 0.43 10.73 -9.28
CA TYR A 145 0.12 11.98 -8.59
C TYR A 145 1.24 12.99 -8.71
N GLU A 146 0.89 14.25 -8.90
CA GLU A 146 1.78 15.41 -8.75
C GLU A 146 1.29 16.28 -7.60
N GLY A 147 2.19 16.64 -6.68
CA GLY A 147 1.81 17.38 -5.48
C GLY A 147 3.00 17.61 -4.56
N ASP A 148 2.71 17.94 -3.31
CA ASP A 148 3.71 18.27 -2.32
C ASP A 148 3.62 17.35 -1.09
N PHE A 149 4.75 16.82 -0.62
CA PHE A 149 4.81 16.36 0.76
C PHE A 149 4.94 17.58 1.68
N VAL A 150 4.06 17.68 2.63
CA VAL A 150 4.04 18.77 3.63
C VAL A 150 4.47 18.22 4.98
N ASN A 151 5.42 18.87 5.61
CA ASN A 151 5.97 18.51 6.93
C ASN A 151 5.39 19.40 8.06
N PRO A 152 5.72 19.15 9.33
CA PRO A 152 5.23 19.98 10.47
C PRO A 152 5.59 21.46 10.38
N GLU A 153 6.73 21.78 9.77
CA GLU A 153 7.21 23.15 9.56
C GLU A 153 6.53 23.85 8.38
N ARG A 154 5.57 23.18 7.72
CA ARG A 154 4.88 23.64 6.51
C ARG A 154 5.82 23.83 5.31
N GLU A 155 6.91 23.12 5.29
CA GLU A 155 7.76 23.02 4.10
C GLU A 155 7.04 22.15 3.05
N HIS A 156 6.95 22.66 1.83
CA HIS A 156 6.41 21.95 0.68
C HIS A 156 7.55 21.31 -0.12
N ILE A 157 7.48 20.00 -0.31
CA ILE A 157 8.45 19.21 -1.07
C ILE A 157 7.75 18.68 -2.32
N PRO A 158 7.81 19.39 -3.47
CA PRO A 158 7.17 18.96 -4.70
C PRO A 158 7.69 17.60 -5.15
N ALA A 159 6.76 16.71 -5.50
CA ALA A 159 7.05 15.35 -5.91
C ALA A 159 6.08 14.86 -6.99
N LYS A 160 6.59 13.95 -7.85
CA LYS A 160 5.76 13.12 -8.73
C LYS A 160 5.84 11.69 -8.24
N ILE A 161 4.68 11.12 -7.90
CA ILE A 161 4.53 9.75 -7.37
C ILE A 161 3.92 8.88 -8.47
N ARG A 162 4.68 7.93 -8.99
CA ARG A 162 4.29 7.07 -10.13
C ARG A 162 3.53 5.82 -9.70
N ILE A 163 2.54 5.97 -8.86
CA ILE A 163 1.64 4.89 -8.42
C ILE A 163 0.20 5.36 -8.52
N LEU A 164 -0.74 4.42 -8.59
CA LEU A 164 -2.18 4.70 -8.54
C LEU A 164 -2.74 4.33 -7.16
N GLY A 165 -3.87 4.97 -6.80
CA GLY A 165 -4.58 4.77 -5.54
C GLY A 165 -4.02 5.60 -4.39
N GLU A 166 -4.82 6.53 -3.86
CA GLU A 166 -4.44 7.42 -2.74
C GLU A 166 -3.92 6.64 -1.53
N HIS A 167 -4.51 5.49 -1.24
CA HIS A 167 -4.07 4.62 -0.13
C HIS A 167 -2.62 4.14 -0.26
N ASN A 168 -2.05 4.15 -1.48
CA ASN A 168 -0.65 3.81 -1.73
C ASN A 168 0.31 4.99 -1.50
N ILE A 169 -0.20 6.23 -1.37
CA ILE A 169 0.61 7.42 -1.06
C ILE A 169 1.02 7.40 0.42
N ARG A 170 0.14 6.99 1.34
CA ARG A 170 0.42 6.97 2.79
C ARG A 170 1.73 6.28 3.17
N PRO A 171 2.06 5.07 2.65
CA PRO A 171 3.36 4.44 2.89
C PRO A 171 4.55 5.26 2.40
N ILE A 172 4.38 6.05 1.34
CA ILE A 172 5.44 6.92 0.81
C ILE A 172 5.58 8.15 1.70
N THR A 173 4.48 8.79 2.08
CA THR A 173 4.47 9.91 3.03
C THR A 173 5.15 9.54 4.34
N MET A 174 4.86 8.35 4.87
CA MET A 174 5.52 7.81 6.04
C MET A 174 7.03 7.66 5.83
N ALA A 175 7.46 7.10 4.70
CA ALA A 175 8.87 6.90 4.43
C ALA A 175 9.62 8.23 4.24
N VAL A 176 8.97 9.25 3.67
CA VAL A 176 9.47 10.64 3.62
C VAL A 176 9.63 11.20 5.04
N ALA A 177 8.64 11.01 5.91
CA ALA A 177 8.71 11.46 7.30
C ALA A 177 9.88 10.82 8.06
N VAL A 178 10.07 9.48 7.92
CA VAL A 178 11.20 8.77 8.52
C VAL A 178 12.53 9.25 7.94
N ALA A 179 12.62 9.47 6.61
CA ALA A 179 13.83 9.97 5.97
C ALA A 179 14.20 11.39 6.46
N LYS A 180 13.22 12.27 6.67
CA LYS A 180 13.43 13.59 7.28
C LYS A 180 13.89 13.48 8.74
N TYR A 181 13.35 12.55 9.49
CA TYR A 181 13.81 12.27 10.87
C TYR A 181 15.29 11.86 10.91
N PHE A 182 15.75 11.07 9.93
CA PHE A 182 17.16 10.72 9.77
C PHE A 182 18.02 11.85 9.16
N GLY A 183 17.45 13.02 8.90
CA GLY A 183 18.17 14.18 8.38
C GLY A 183 18.56 14.06 6.90
N MET A 184 17.88 13.22 6.12
CA MET A 184 18.14 13.11 4.69
C MET A 184 17.83 14.40 3.94
N ASP A 185 18.69 14.71 2.97
CA ASP A 185 18.49 15.84 2.07
C ASP A 185 17.26 15.61 1.16
N ARG A 186 16.55 16.71 0.86
CA ARG A 186 15.39 16.70 -0.04
C ARG A 186 15.67 16.01 -1.37
N LYS A 187 16.84 16.25 -1.96
CA LYS A 187 17.24 15.65 -3.25
C LYS A 187 17.24 14.13 -3.22
N ASP A 188 17.80 13.55 -2.15
CA ASP A 188 17.91 12.10 -2.01
C ASP A 188 16.55 11.47 -1.67
N ILE A 189 15.73 12.15 -0.87
CA ILE A 189 14.34 11.75 -0.62
C ILE A 189 13.57 11.66 -1.95
N LEU A 190 13.59 12.73 -2.76
CA LEU A 190 12.87 12.78 -4.03
C LEU A 190 13.38 11.74 -5.05
N LYS A 191 14.66 11.45 -5.04
CA LYS A 191 15.24 10.38 -5.87
C LYS A 191 14.67 9.02 -5.46
N GLY A 192 14.61 8.72 -4.16
CA GLY A 192 14.01 7.49 -3.64
C GLY A 192 12.51 7.39 -3.93
N VAL A 193 11.77 8.50 -3.86
CA VAL A 193 10.36 8.57 -4.25
C VAL A 193 10.18 8.26 -5.73
N ALA A 194 11.02 8.78 -6.60
CA ALA A 194 10.97 8.55 -8.05
C ALA A 194 11.26 7.08 -8.44
N ASP A 195 12.00 6.35 -7.59
CA ASP A 195 12.29 4.92 -7.78
C ASP A 195 11.13 4.01 -7.33
N ILE A 196 10.09 4.57 -6.69
CA ILE A 196 8.91 3.80 -6.30
C ILE A 196 8.01 3.57 -7.51
N THR A 197 7.86 2.32 -7.89
CA THR A 197 6.99 1.87 -8.99
C THR A 197 5.85 1.01 -8.44
N PRO A 198 4.71 0.87 -9.14
CA PRO A 198 3.66 -0.05 -8.76
C PRO A 198 4.19 -1.47 -8.55
N LEU A 199 3.67 -2.17 -7.55
CA LEU A 199 3.86 -3.60 -7.40
C LEU A 199 2.83 -4.32 -8.28
N HIS A 200 3.23 -5.41 -8.92
CA HIS A 200 2.29 -6.26 -9.68
C HIS A 200 1.08 -6.66 -8.81
N GLY A 201 -0.11 -6.54 -9.36
CA GLY A 201 -1.35 -6.80 -8.65
C GLY A 201 -1.72 -5.74 -7.57
N ARG A 202 -1.14 -4.53 -7.63
CA ARG A 202 -1.43 -3.42 -6.72
C ARG A 202 -1.57 -2.11 -7.47
N MET A 203 -2.74 -1.91 -8.04
CA MET A 203 -3.02 -0.74 -8.87
C MET A 203 -1.96 -0.52 -9.95
N SER A 204 -1.45 -1.61 -10.54
CA SER A 204 -0.41 -1.53 -11.57
C SER A 204 -1.04 -1.37 -12.96
N PRO A 205 -0.83 -0.23 -13.64
CA PRO A 205 -1.37 0.00 -14.96
C PRO A 205 -0.58 -0.73 -16.03
N ALA A 206 -1.29 -1.29 -17.01
CA ALA A 206 -0.72 -1.88 -18.20
C ALA A 206 -1.61 -1.58 -19.42
N ARG A 207 -1.03 -1.69 -20.62
CA ARG A 207 -1.79 -1.53 -21.86
C ARG A 207 -2.59 -2.80 -22.15
N GLY A 208 -3.88 -2.62 -22.39
CA GLY A 208 -4.77 -3.68 -22.81
C GLY A 208 -5.03 -3.68 -24.32
N LEU A 209 -5.89 -4.60 -24.77
CA LEU A 209 -6.33 -4.69 -26.15
C LEU A 209 -7.00 -3.38 -26.62
N HIS A 210 -6.93 -3.12 -27.92
CA HIS A 210 -7.55 -1.96 -28.59
C HIS A 210 -7.10 -0.58 -28.04
N GLY A 211 -6.02 -0.52 -27.25
CA GLY A 211 -5.57 0.73 -26.62
C GLY A 211 -6.23 1.02 -25.28
N SER A 212 -6.97 0.07 -24.72
CA SER A 212 -7.50 0.13 -23.36
C SER A 212 -6.37 0.09 -22.31
N ILE A 213 -6.74 0.39 -21.07
CA ILE A 213 -5.82 0.37 -19.92
C ILE A 213 -6.37 -0.61 -18.90
N ILE A 214 -5.53 -1.55 -18.49
CA ILE A 214 -5.86 -2.49 -17.42
C ILE A 214 -5.10 -2.06 -16.17
N ILE A 215 -5.83 -1.84 -15.09
CA ILE A 215 -5.27 -1.56 -13.77
C ILE A 215 -5.40 -2.84 -12.95
N ASP A 216 -4.28 -3.52 -12.75
CA ASP A 216 -4.22 -4.77 -12.01
C ASP A 216 -4.11 -4.49 -10.49
N ASP A 217 -5.18 -4.81 -9.74
CA ASP A 217 -5.24 -4.76 -8.26
C ASP A 217 -5.54 -6.13 -7.65
N SER A 218 -5.22 -7.19 -8.37
CA SER A 218 -5.57 -8.57 -8.05
C SER A 218 -4.89 -9.15 -6.80
N SER A 219 -3.90 -8.46 -6.22
CA SER A 219 -3.22 -8.90 -4.99
C SER A 219 -3.95 -8.53 -3.71
N TYR A 220 -5.00 -7.73 -3.76
CA TYR A 220 -5.83 -7.36 -2.60
C TYR A 220 -7.13 -8.16 -2.57
N ILE A 221 -7.46 -8.72 -1.40
CA ILE A 221 -8.63 -9.59 -1.23
C ILE A 221 -9.75 -8.90 -0.39
N SER A 222 -9.54 -7.67 0.08
CA SER A 222 -10.50 -7.01 0.98
C SER A 222 -11.53 -6.18 0.22
N VAL A 223 -12.74 -6.04 0.79
CA VAL A 223 -13.78 -5.16 0.26
C VAL A 223 -13.31 -3.70 0.17
N ASP A 224 -12.55 -3.25 1.17
CA ASP A 224 -12.01 -1.88 1.19
C ASP A 224 -11.02 -1.62 0.04
N ALA A 225 -10.26 -2.64 -0.39
CA ALA A 225 -9.36 -2.52 -1.52
C ALA A 225 -10.13 -2.25 -2.83
N VAL A 226 -11.21 -3.03 -3.07
CA VAL A 226 -12.07 -2.82 -4.26
C VAL A 226 -12.66 -1.42 -4.28
N HIS A 227 -13.18 -0.94 -3.15
CA HIS A 227 -13.69 0.42 -3.06
C HIS A 227 -12.62 1.48 -3.37
N ASN A 228 -11.40 1.30 -2.87
CA ASN A 228 -10.30 2.20 -3.15
C ASN A 228 -9.86 2.15 -4.63
N GLY A 229 -9.85 0.95 -5.21
CA GLY A 229 -9.59 0.76 -6.64
C GLY A 229 -10.61 1.50 -7.50
N ILE A 230 -11.89 1.34 -7.21
CA ILE A 230 -12.98 2.00 -7.94
C ILE A 230 -12.91 3.52 -7.79
N LYS A 231 -12.76 4.05 -6.58
CA LYS A 231 -12.55 5.49 -6.37
C LYS A 231 -11.39 6.04 -7.19
N THR A 232 -10.36 5.24 -7.39
CA THR A 232 -9.20 5.63 -8.20
C THR A 232 -9.57 5.72 -9.68
N ILE A 233 -10.24 4.69 -10.24
CA ILE A 233 -10.63 4.72 -11.66
C ILE A 233 -11.74 5.74 -11.93
N GLU A 234 -12.56 6.09 -10.94
CA GLU A 234 -13.57 7.14 -11.06
C GLU A 234 -12.95 8.51 -11.35
N GLN A 235 -11.79 8.81 -10.76
CA GLN A 235 -11.07 10.06 -10.95
C GLN A 235 -10.36 10.17 -12.32
N LEU A 236 -10.12 9.04 -12.99
CA LEU A 236 -9.47 9.01 -14.29
C LEU A 236 -10.46 9.35 -15.41
N GLU A 237 -10.03 10.13 -16.40
CA GLU A 237 -10.81 10.36 -17.61
C GLU A 237 -10.82 9.11 -18.48
N SER A 238 -12.01 8.63 -18.86
CA SER A 238 -12.19 7.44 -19.70
C SER A 238 -13.61 7.37 -20.24
N SER A 239 -13.75 6.89 -21.50
CA SER A 239 -15.04 6.64 -22.14
C SER A 239 -15.80 5.48 -21.53
N ALA A 240 -15.09 4.47 -21.02
CA ALA A 240 -15.66 3.27 -20.42
C ALA A 240 -14.83 2.83 -19.21
N LYS A 241 -15.50 2.48 -18.11
CA LYS A 241 -14.89 1.99 -16.87
C LYS A 241 -15.52 0.68 -16.47
N MET A 242 -14.73 -0.37 -16.46
CA MET A 242 -15.16 -1.74 -16.16
C MET A 242 -14.43 -2.26 -14.92
N VAL A 243 -15.12 -3.05 -14.10
CA VAL A 243 -14.54 -3.76 -12.96
C VAL A 243 -14.71 -5.25 -13.15
N ILE A 244 -13.64 -6.02 -12.95
CA ILE A 244 -13.65 -7.48 -12.95
C ILE A 244 -13.38 -7.97 -11.53
N THR A 245 -14.32 -8.73 -10.95
CA THR A 245 -14.23 -9.23 -9.58
C THR A 245 -14.81 -10.65 -9.45
N ASP A 246 -14.52 -11.36 -8.37
CA ASP A 246 -15.09 -12.67 -8.01
C ASP A 246 -16.14 -12.58 -6.88
N ASN A 247 -16.48 -11.37 -6.46
CA ASN A 247 -17.30 -11.19 -5.27
C ASN A 247 -18.50 -10.26 -5.54
N ALA A 248 -19.68 -10.87 -5.74
CA ALA A 248 -20.93 -10.14 -5.92
C ALA A 248 -21.30 -9.21 -4.74
N GLN A 249 -20.90 -9.58 -3.50
CA GLN A 249 -21.21 -8.74 -2.32
C GLN A 249 -20.43 -7.41 -2.35
N LYS A 250 -19.26 -7.38 -2.98
CA LYS A 250 -18.49 -6.15 -3.17
C LYS A 250 -19.22 -5.18 -4.10
N VAL A 251 -20.00 -5.71 -5.04
CA VAL A 251 -20.71 -4.92 -6.07
C VAL A 251 -21.94 -4.20 -5.51
N ASN A 252 -22.66 -4.83 -4.59
CA ASN A 252 -23.89 -4.26 -4.01
C ASN A 252 -23.68 -2.97 -3.20
N THR A 253 -22.44 -2.62 -2.90
CA THR A 253 -22.09 -1.41 -2.15
C THR A 253 -21.50 -0.32 -3.05
N LEU A 254 -21.42 -0.55 -4.38
CA LEU A 254 -20.79 0.37 -5.33
C LEU A 254 -21.78 1.41 -5.87
N ASP A 255 -21.29 2.62 -6.04
CA ASP A 255 -21.96 3.59 -6.91
C ASP A 255 -21.74 3.18 -8.37
N MET A 256 -22.77 2.60 -8.99
CA MET A 256 -22.75 2.14 -10.37
C MET A 256 -22.82 3.29 -11.39
N GLY A 257 -22.89 4.56 -10.92
CA GLY A 257 -23.11 5.70 -11.79
C GLY A 257 -22.02 5.87 -12.85
N LEU A 258 -20.76 5.75 -12.42
CA LEU A 258 -19.59 5.98 -13.28
C LEU A 258 -19.04 4.72 -13.96
N LEU A 259 -19.51 3.53 -13.58
CA LEU A 259 -19.11 2.27 -14.21
C LEU A 259 -19.98 1.98 -15.43
N THR A 260 -19.37 1.50 -16.49
CA THR A 260 -20.09 0.98 -17.67
C THR A 260 -20.51 -0.46 -17.46
N ASP A 261 -19.61 -1.30 -16.95
CA ASP A 261 -19.86 -2.72 -16.71
C ASP A 261 -19.17 -3.18 -15.41
N VAL A 262 -19.81 -4.14 -14.73
CA VAL A 262 -19.22 -4.93 -13.65
C VAL A 262 -19.32 -6.39 -14.05
N VAL A 263 -18.18 -7.04 -14.15
CA VAL A 263 -18.04 -8.42 -14.62
C VAL A 263 -17.63 -9.29 -13.46
N ILE A 264 -18.44 -10.30 -13.16
CA ILE A 264 -18.27 -11.16 -11.99
C ILE A 264 -17.92 -12.58 -12.45
N LEU A 265 -16.79 -13.09 -12.00
CA LEU A 265 -16.44 -14.49 -12.14
C LEU A 265 -17.10 -15.28 -11.01
N GLY A 266 -18.17 -16.00 -11.32
CA GLY A 266 -18.93 -16.78 -10.36
C GLY A 266 -20.42 -16.85 -10.69
N GLU A 267 -21.13 -17.74 -9.99
CA GLU A 267 -22.57 -17.93 -10.16
C GLU A 267 -23.36 -16.73 -9.63
N LYS A 268 -24.42 -16.36 -10.35
CA LYS A 268 -25.37 -15.34 -9.89
C LYS A 268 -26.09 -15.83 -8.61
N PRO A 269 -26.06 -15.06 -7.51
CA PRO A 269 -26.79 -15.42 -6.29
C PRO A 269 -28.30 -15.59 -6.53
N LYS A 270 -28.91 -16.60 -5.92
CA LYS A 270 -30.34 -16.86 -6.04
C LYS A 270 -31.15 -15.70 -5.48
N GLY A 271 -32.06 -15.17 -6.32
CA GLY A 271 -32.94 -14.07 -5.91
C GLY A 271 -32.32 -12.68 -6.07
N GLU A 272 -31.11 -12.56 -6.57
CA GLU A 272 -30.52 -11.26 -6.91
C GLU A 272 -31.21 -10.65 -8.14
N PRO A 273 -31.65 -9.38 -8.07
CA PRO A 273 -32.28 -8.71 -9.20
C PRO A 273 -31.29 -8.56 -10.36
N GLU A 274 -31.83 -8.50 -11.58
CA GLU A 274 -31.00 -8.18 -12.73
C GLU A 274 -30.64 -6.70 -12.71
N HIS A 275 -29.35 -6.44 -12.96
CA HIS A 275 -28.84 -5.09 -13.15
C HIS A 275 -28.20 -5.00 -14.53
N PRO A 276 -28.54 -4.01 -15.37
CA PRO A 276 -28.10 -3.95 -16.77
C PRO A 276 -26.58 -3.85 -16.94
N LYS A 277 -25.86 -3.42 -15.92
CA LYS A 277 -24.40 -3.27 -15.94
C LYS A 277 -23.67 -4.43 -15.25
N VAL A 278 -24.34 -5.43 -14.67
CA VAL A 278 -23.73 -6.53 -13.92
C VAL A 278 -23.88 -7.83 -14.69
N HIS A 279 -22.75 -8.47 -14.98
CA HIS A 279 -22.68 -9.67 -15.81
C HIS A 279 -21.94 -10.77 -15.06
N TYR A 280 -22.51 -11.98 -15.00
CA TYR A 280 -21.95 -13.15 -14.33
C TYR A 280 -21.44 -14.17 -15.32
N PHE A 281 -20.27 -14.75 -15.05
CA PHE A 281 -19.64 -15.77 -15.87
C PHE A 281 -19.12 -16.90 -15.02
N ASP A 282 -19.45 -18.14 -15.36
CA ASP A 282 -19.04 -19.34 -14.62
C ASP A 282 -17.60 -19.76 -14.92
N ASN A 283 -17.01 -19.22 -15.98
CA ASN A 283 -15.63 -19.49 -16.36
C ASN A 283 -14.91 -18.25 -16.91
N GLU A 284 -13.61 -18.30 -16.82
CA GLU A 284 -12.73 -17.19 -17.17
C GLU A 284 -12.68 -16.91 -18.68
N LEU A 285 -12.84 -17.93 -19.54
CA LEU A 285 -12.76 -17.73 -20.99
C LEU A 285 -13.95 -16.92 -21.52
N ASP A 286 -15.16 -17.25 -21.07
CA ASP A 286 -16.36 -16.52 -21.48
C ASP A 286 -16.34 -15.08 -20.92
N LEU A 287 -15.85 -14.91 -19.68
CA LEU A 287 -15.63 -13.61 -19.07
C LEU A 287 -14.70 -12.77 -19.92
N ILE A 288 -13.53 -13.28 -20.26
CA ILE A 288 -12.53 -12.56 -21.05
C ILE A 288 -13.01 -12.27 -22.47
N HIS A 289 -13.71 -13.20 -23.10
CA HIS A 289 -14.33 -12.96 -24.40
C HIS A 289 -15.33 -11.81 -24.34
N TYR A 290 -16.19 -11.78 -23.32
CA TYR A 290 -17.11 -10.66 -23.09
C TYR A 290 -16.38 -9.34 -22.90
N VAL A 291 -15.38 -9.31 -22.00
CA VAL A 291 -14.58 -8.11 -21.75
C VAL A 291 -13.90 -7.65 -23.04
N GLY A 292 -13.24 -8.55 -23.77
CA GLY A 292 -12.54 -8.23 -25.01
C GLY A 292 -13.45 -7.60 -26.10
N THR A 293 -14.73 -7.99 -26.15
CA THR A 293 -15.70 -7.39 -27.09
C THR A 293 -16.22 -6.02 -26.66
N ARG A 294 -16.01 -5.64 -25.41
CA ARG A 294 -16.49 -4.37 -24.82
C ARG A 294 -15.36 -3.37 -24.56
N LEU A 295 -14.10 -3.78 -24.74
CA LEU A 295 -12.96 -2.89 -24.60
C LEU A 295 -12.98 -1.84 -25.70
N GLU A 296 -12.99 -0.59 -25.26
CA GLU A 296 -12.89 0.58 -26.13
C GLU A 296 -11.49 1.20 -26.05
N PRO A 297 -11.04 1.92 -27.07
CA PRO A 297 -9.86 2.78 -26.93
C PRO A 297 -10.06 3.72 -25.75
N ASP A 298 -9.02 3.89 -24.92
CA ASP A 298 -9.05 4.67 -23.67
C ASP A 298 -9.97 4.12 -22.56
N GLY A 299 -10.61 2.96 -22.77
CA GLY A 299 -11.37 2.27 -21.73
C GLY A 299 -10.47 1.79 -20.60
N ILE A 300 -10.95 1.87 -19.34
CA ILE A 300 -10.23 1.41 -18.15
C ILE A 300 -10.90 0.15 -17.61
N VAL A 301 -10.10 -0.87 -17.37
CA VAL A 301 -10.50 -2.10 -16.65
C VAL A 301 -9.76 -2.19 -15.33
N LEU A 302 -10.48 -2.21 -14.23
CA LEU A 302 -9.95 -2.55 -12.91
C LEU A 302 -10.07 -4.06 -12.70
N LEU A 303 -8.94 -4.73 -12.55
CA LEU A 303 -8.85 -6.17 -12.35
C LEU A 303 -8.62 -6.48 -10.87
N GLU A 304 -9.65 -7.03 -10.19
CA GLU A 304 -9.66 -7.34 -8.75
C GLU A 304 -9.48 -8.83 -8.45
N ILE A 305 -9.18 -9.64 -9.45
CA ILE A 305 -8.96 -11.08 -9.33
C ILE A 305 -7.68 -11.51 -10.04
N PRO A 306 -6.95 -12.48 -9.47
CA PRO A 306 -5.81 -13.06 -10.16
C PRO A 306 -6.31 -13.90 -11.32
N LEU A 307 -6.07 -13.47 -12.55
CA LEU A 307 -6.31 -14.29 -13.73
C LEU A 307 -5.08 -15.12 -14.07
N PRO A 308 -5.23 -16.37 -14.54
CA PRO A 308 -4.12 -17.17 -15.07
C PRO A 308 -3.34 -16.42 -16.17
N GLU A 309 -2.00 -16.58 -16.22
CA GLU A 309 -1.15 -15.86 -17.19
C GLU A 309 -1.61 -16.05 -18.65
N ILE A 310 -2.08 -17.24 -19.01
CA ILE A 310 -2.63 -17.53 -20.33
C ILE A 310 -3.84 -16.65 -20.66
N ILE A 311 -4.67 -16.38 -19.64
CA ILE A 311 -5.88 -15.58 -19.80
C ILE A 311 -5.54 -14.09 -19.79
N GLN A 312 -4.58 -13.69 -18.97
CA GLN A 312 -4.04 -12.34 -19.00
C GLN A 312 -3.56 -11.96 -20.40
N SER A 313 -2.90 -12.88 -21.15
CA SER A 313 -2.42 -12.62 -22.49
C SER A 313 -3.50 -12.29 -23.53
N TYR A 314 -4.78 -12.51 -23.23
CA TYR A 314 -5.92 -12.08 -24.07
C TYR A 314 -6.44 -10.70 -23.73
N LEU A 315 -6.01 -10.11 -22.62
CA LEU A 315 -6.39 -8.76 -22.24
C LEU A 315 -5.29 -7.73 -22.54
N TRP A 316 -4.01 -8.24 -22.62
CA TRP A 316 -2.82 -7.38 -22.82
C TRP A 316 -2.45 -7.17 -24.27
#